data_d779480f6a596d899de59e2a7d109abb
#
_entry.id   d779480f6a596d899de59e2a7d109abb
#
_cell.length_a   1.000
_cell.length_b   1.000
_cell.length_c   1.000
_cell.angle_alpha   90.00
_cell.angle_beta   90.00
_cell.angle_gamma   90.00
#
_symmetry.space_group_name_H-M   'P 1'
#
loop_
_entity.id
_entity.type
_entity.pdbx_description
1 polymer ?
#
loop_
_entity_poly.entity_id
_entity_poly.type
_entity_poly.pdbx_seq_one_letter_code
_entity_poly.pdbx_strand_id
1 'polypeptide(L)'
;LAVCIEFIHNATLLHDDVIDTGKVRRGKMSANEIWGNKISVLVGDYLLSKAFKLMVKNKSIKLLEILSQTSIILARGQIQDVGNSQNLNLTEKKYLSIINAKTAELFRISCFLPTVITNQNKNVQKAFNNFGYNFGMAFQLIDDILDYFGESKKMGKTIGKDFFEGKI
;
A
#
# COMPACT_ATOMS: atom_id res chain seq x y z
N LEU A 1 -8.59 8.91 -12.40
CA LEU A 1 -7.34 8.48 -11.77
C LEU A 1 -7.51 8.24 -10.27
N ALA A 2 -7.96 9.21 -9.47
CA ALA A 2 -8.10 9.06 -8.02
C ALA A 2 -8.88 7.78 -7.62
N VAL A 3 -10.01 7.51 -8.28
CA VAL A 3 -10.80 6.30 -8.03
C VAL A 3 -10.04 5.01 -8.36
N CYS A 4 -9.17 5.01 -9.40
CA CYS A 4 -8.33 3.84 -9.68
C CYS A 4 -7.35 3.57 -8.56
N ILE A 5 -6.67 4.61 -8.07
CA ILE A 5 -5.72 4.51 -6.97
C ILE A 5 -6.43 4.05 -5.69
N GLU A 6 -7.59 4.61 -5.40
CA GLU A 6 -8.39 4.23 -4.24
C GLU A 6 -8.88 2.77 -4.31
N PHE A 7 -9.25 2.28 -5.50
CA PHE A 7 -9.61 0.87 -5.68
C PHE A 7 -8.40 -0.06 -5.47
N ILE A 8 -7.22 0.30 -6.00
CA ILE A 8 -5.98 -0.46 -5.76
C ILE A 8 -5.67 -0.45 -4.25
N HIS A 9 -5.71 0.72 -3.60
CA HIS A 9 -5.46 0.84 -2.17
C HIS A 9 -6.41 -0.01 -1.33
N ASN A 10 -7.73 0.08 -1.57
CA ASN A 10 -8.68 -0.73 -0.80
C ASN A 10 -8.58 -2.23 -1.11
N ALA A 11 -8.22 -2.61 -2.33
CA ALA A 11 -7.95 -4.00 -2.67
C ALA A 11 -6.76 -4.54 -1.86
N THR A 12 -5.65 -3.80 -1.79
CA THR A 12 -4.49 -4.20 -0.97
C THR A 12 -4.85 -4.29 0.50
N LEU A 13 -5.61 -3.34 1.05
CA LEU A 13 -6.05 -3.38 2.45
C LEU A 13 -6.89 -4.62 2.77
N LEU A 14 -7.82 -5.01 1.87
CA LEU A 14 -8.65 -6.21 2.05
C LEU A 14 -7.84 -7.50 2.01
N HIS A 15 -6.81 -7.56 1.18
CA HIS A 15 -5.90 -8.70 1.11
C HIS A 15 -4.96 -8.72 2.32
N ASP A 16 -4.42 -7.58 2.72
CA ASP A 16 -3.52 -7.45 3.86
C ASP A 16 -4.21 -7.86 5.17
N ASP A 17 -5.47 -7.46 5.39
CA ASP A 17 -6.23 -7.87 6.57
C ASP A 17 -6.40 -9.39 6.68
N VAL A 18 -6.48 -10.10 5.54
CA VAL A 18 -6.52 -11.57 5.52
C VAL A 18 -5.14 -12.16 5.81
N ILE A 19 -4.08 -11.63 5.19
CA ILE A 19 -2.71 -12.11 5.33
C ILE A 19 -2.21 -11.89 6.76
N ASP A 20 -2.45 -10.70 7.31
CA ASP A 20 -2.02 -10.28 8.65
C ASP A 20 -3.02 -10.69 9.75
N THR A 21 -4.05 -11.49 9.44
CA THR A 21 -5.13 -11.87 10.38
C THR A 21 -5.67 -10.67 11.17
N GLY A 22 -5.77 -9.54 10.50
CA GLY A 22 -6.19 -8.26 11.09
C GLY A 22 -7.65 -8.29 11.51
N LYS A 23 -7.92 -7.97 12.78
CA LYS A 23 -9.29 -7.97 13.34
C LYS A 23 -9.95 -6.61 13.34
N VAL A 24 -9.15 -5.55 13.41
CA VAL A 24 -9.62 -4.18 13.52
C VAL A 24 -8.92 -3.29 12.53
N ARG A 25 -9.68 -2.47 11.81
CA ARG A 25 -9.18 -1.44 10.90
C ARG A 25 -9.92 -0.13 11.14
N ARG A 26 -9.16 0.93 11.44
CA ARG A 26 -9.70 2.28 11.72
C ARG A 26 -10.79 2.27 12.81
N GLY A 27 -10.57 1.50 13.88
CA GLY A 27 -11.47 1.39 15.02
C GLY A 27 -12.75 0.57 14.78
N LYS A 28 -12.87 -0.12 13.63
CA LYS A 28 -14.00 -1.01 13.31
C LYS A 28 -13.48 -2.42 13.01
N MET A 29 -14.36 -3.42 13.12
CA MET A 29 -14.05 -4.77 12.69
C MET A 29 -13.64 -4.76 11.22
N SER A 30 -12.58 -5.50 10.87
CA SER A 30 -12.10 -5.66 9.50
C SER A 30 -13.08 -6.48 8.64
N ALA A 31 -12.96 -6.37 7.33
CA ALA A 31 -13.85 -7.05 6.40
C ALA A 31 -13.79 -8.58 6.51
N ASN A 32 -12.60 -9.13 6.72
CA ASN A 32 -12.37 -10.56 6.91
C ASN A 32 -13.02 -11.09 8.21
N GLU A 33 -13.10 -10.28 9.28
CA GLU A 33 -13.81 -10.66 10.51
C GLU A 33 -15.35 -10.64 10.35
N ILE A 34 -15.87 -9.70 9.53
CA ILE A 34 -17.32 -9.56 9.34
C ILE A 34 -17.85 -10.60 8.34
N TRP A 35 -17.16 -10.78 7.21
CA TRP A 35 -17.65 -11.58 6.06
C TRP A 35 -16.79 -12.81 5.74
N GLY A 36 -15.70 -13.00 6.47
CA GLY A 36 -14.75 -14.10 6.28
C GLY A 36 -13.70 -13.83 5.21
N ASN A 37 -12.58 -14.52 5.31
CA ASN A 37 -11.40 -14.36 4.44
C ASN A 37 -11.74 -14.51 2.95
N LYS A 38 -12.57 -15.50 2.59
CA LYS A 38 -12.94 -15.76 1.19
C LYS A 38 -13.61 -14.55 0.54
N ILE A 39 -14.55 -13.92 1.24
CA ILE A 39 -15.26 -12.74 0.71
C ILE A 39 -14.31 -11.54 0.64
N SER A 40 -13.46 -11.33 1.66
CA SER A 40 -12.48 -10.25 1.65
C SER A 40 -11.56 -10.32 0.43
N VAL A 41 -11.00 -11.50 0.14
CA VAL A 41 -10.15 -11.72 -1.04
C VAL A 41 -10.90 -11.45 -2.34
N LEU A 42 -12.10 -12.02 -2.52
CA LEU A 42 -12.89 -11.84 -3.73
C LEU A 42 -13.32 -10.39 -3.98
N VAL A 43 -13.63 -9.64 -2.91
CA VAL A 43 -13.94 -8.21 -3.02
C VAL A 43 -12.68 -7.41 -3.39
N GLY A 44 -11.52 -7.75 -2.84
CA GLY A 44 -10.23 -7.17 -3.24
C GLY A 44 -9.95 -7.38 -4.73
N ASP A 45 -10.10 -8.61 -5.23
CA ASP A 45 -9.94 -8.94 -6.65
C ASP A 45 -10.94 -8.19 -7.53
N TYR A 46 -12.18 -8.06 -7.07
CA TYR A 46 -13.20 -7.28 -7.77
C TYR A 46 -12.83 -5.80 -7.88
N LEU A 47 -12.35 -5.17 -6.79
CA LEU A 47 -11.89 -3.79 -6.79
C LEU A 47 -10.69 -3.59 -7.73
N LEU A 48 -9.73 -4.51 -7.72
CA LEU A 48 -8.59 -4.48 -8.62
C LEU A 48 -9.03 -4.59 -10.09
N SER A 49 -9.97 -5.49 -10.39
CA SER A 49 -10.57 -5.62 -11.72
C SER A 49 -11.30 -4.35 -12.17
N LYS A 50 -11.99 -3.68 -11.24
CA LYS A 50 -12.62 -2.37 -11.49
C LYS A 50 -11.58 -1.28 -11.77
N ALA A 51 -10.47 -1.26 -11.04
CA ALA A 51 -9.37 -0.34 -11.30
C ALA A 51 -8.84 -0.53 -12.74
N PHE A 52 -8.54 -1.78 -13.16
CA PHE A 52 -8.12 -2.07 -14.53
C PHE A 52 -9.14 -1.61 -15.57
N LYS A 53 -10.44 -1.86 -15.35
CA LYS A 53 -11.50 -1.38 -16.26
C LYS A 53 -11.48 0.14 -16.41
N LEU A 54 -11.27 0.87 -15.31
CA LEU A 54 -11.19 2.35 -15.35
C LEU A 54 -9.92 2.83 -16.06
N MET A 55 -8.79 2.14 -15.89
CA MET A 55 -7.53 2.44 -16.60
C MET A 55 -7.72 2.33 -18.11
N VAL A 56 -8.31 1.22 -18.58
CA VAL A 56 -8.58 0.98 -20.00
C VAL A 56 -9.56 2.03 -20.57
N LYS A 57 -10.59 2.41 -19.79
CA LYS A 57 -11.54 3.45 -20.21
C LYS A 57 -10.90 4.80 -20.49
N ASN A 58 -9.76 5.08 -19.85
CA ASN A 58 -9.00 6.32 -20.05
C ASN A 58 -8.27 6.38 -21.40
N LYS A 59 -8.18 5.26 -22.13
CA LYS A 59 -7.54 5.14 -23.46
C LYS A 59 -6.06 5.57 -23.48
N SER A 60 -5.40 5.65 -22.33
CA SER A 60 -3.98 5.99 -22.23
C SER A 60 -3.17 4.72 -21.94
N ILE A 61 -2.46 4.22 -22.95
CA ILE A 61 -1.54 3.07 -22.80
C ILE A 61 -0.49 3.37 -21.74
N LYS A 62 0.04 4.58 -21.73
CA LYS A 62 1.06 5.01 -20.76
C LYS A 62 0.54 4.95 -19.32
N LEU A 63 -0.71 5.35 -19.09
CA LEU A 63 -1.35 5.26 -17.76
C LEU A 63 -1.52 3.80 -17.34
N LEU A 64 -1.97 2.96 -18.27
CA LEU A 64 -2.14 1.53 -18.04
C LEU A 64 -0.80 0.86 -17.69
N GLU A 65 0.26 1.16 -18.44
CA GLU A 65 1.61 0.67 -18.20
C GLU A 65 2.12 1.05 -16.79
N ILE A 66 2.01 2.32 -16.42
CA ILE A 66 2.48 2.80 -15.11
C ILE A 66 1.70 2.13 -13.97
N LEU A 67 0.38 2.07 -14.06
CA LEU A 67 -0.45 1.51 -12.99
C LEU A 67 -0.35 -0.02 -12.90
N SER A 68 -0.19 -0.72 -14.03
CA SER A 68 0.07 -2.17 -14.02
C SER A 68 1.43 -2.48 -13.39
N GLN A 69 2.47 -1.71 -13.73
CA GLN A 69 3.79 -1.84 -13.09
C GLN A 69 3.72 -1.53 -11.60
N THR A 70 2.96 -0.53 -11.18
CA THR A 70 2.72 -0.22 -9.76
C THR A 70 2.08 -1.41 -9.05
N SER A 71 1.06 -2.04 -9.63
CA SER A 71 0.40 -3.22 -9.04
C SER A 71 1.39 -4.38 -8.85
N ILE A 72 2.30 -4.59 -9.79
CA ILE A 72 3.37 -5.60 -9.67
C ILE A 72 4.32 -5.26 -8.50
N ILE A 73 4.70 -3.98 -8.37
CA ILE A 73 5.60 -3.53 -7.30
C ILE A 73 4.94 -3.72 -5.93
N LEU A 74 3.67 -3.34 -5.78
CA LEU A 74 2.90 -3.50 -4.54
C LEU A 74 2.80 -4.99 -4.14
N ALA A 75 2.41 -5.86 -5.08
CA ALA A 75 2.30 -7.29 -4.83
C ALA A 75 3.66 -7.91 -4.43
N ARG A 76 4.74 -7.52 -5.12
CA ARG A 76 6.09 -7.94 -4.77
C ARG A 76 6.51 -7.43 -3.39
N GLY A 77 6.15 -6.20 -3.04
CA GLY A 77 6.39 -5.63 -1.70
C GLY A 77 5.74 -6.47 -0.61
N GLN A 78 4.48 -6.84 -0.80
CA GLN A 78 3.75 -7.69 0.14
C GLN A 78 4.35 -9.11 0.25
N ILE A 79 4.72 -9.73 -0.86
CA ILE A 79 5.41 -11.04 -0.86
C ILE A 79 6.74 -10.95 -0.10
N GLN A 80 7.50 -9.88 -0.28
CA GLN A 80 8.76 -9.69 0.41
C GLN A 80 8.57 -9.43 1.91
N ASP A 81 7.54 -8.69 2.29
CA ASP A 81 7.18 -8.44 3.68
C ASP A 81 6.86 -9.75 4.40
N VAL A 82 5.93 -10.53 3.86
CA VAL A 82 5.57 -11.86 4.41
C VAL A 82 6.78 -12.80 4.44
N GLY A 83 7.57 -12.85 3.36
CA GLY A 83 8.73 -13.73 3.26
C GLY A 83 9.91 -13.35 4.16
N ASN A 84 9.89 -12.15 4.75
CA ASN A 84 10.89 -11.72 5.74
C ASN A 84 10.31 -11.57 7.15
N SER A 85 9.08 -11.97 7.38
CA SER A 85 8.52 -12.09 8.73
C SER A 85 9.38 -13.03 9.57
N GLN A 86 9.66 -12.65 10.82
CA GLN A 86 10.52 -13.36 11.77
C GLN A 86 12.01 -13.44 11.37
N ASN A 87 12.45 -12.68 10.37
CA ASN A 87 13.84 -12.64 9.96
C ASN A 87 14.64 -11.63 10.79
N LEU A 88 15.24 -12.08 11.89
CA LEU A 88 16.06 -11.25 12.80
C LEU A 88 17.32 -10.68 12.13
N ASN A 89 17.71 -11.15 10.95
CA ASN A 89 18.84 -10.66 10.17
C ASN A 89 18.42 -9.71 9.03
N LEU A 90 17.21 -9.16 9.10
CA LEU A 90 16.75 -8.20 8.10
C LEU A 90 17.63 -6.96 8.12
N THR A 91 18.27 -6.66 6.98
CA THR A 91 19.10 -5.46 6.87
C THR A 91 18.24 -4.21 6.67
N GLU A 92 18.70 -3.06 7.16
CA GLU A 92 18.04 -1.76 6.92
C GLU A 92 17.75 -1.53 5.43
N LYS A 93 18.72 -1.82 4.56
CA LYS A 93 18.53 -1.70 3.10
C LYS A 93 17.37 -2.55 2.60
N LYS A 94 17.21 -3.76 3.11
CA LYS A 94 16.11 -4.66 2.72
C LYS A 94 14.78 -4.17 3.27
N TYR A 95 14.75 -3.73 4.53
CA TYR A 95 13.57 -3.11 5.15
C TYR A 95 13.10 -1.88 4.34
N LEU A 96 13.99 -0.93 4.05
CA LEU A 96 13.65 0.25 3.25
C LEU A 96 13.14 -0.13 1.84
N SER A 97 13.66 -1.20 1.24
CA SER A 97 13.16 -1.71 -0.04
C SER A 97 11.74 -2.27 0.07
N ILE A 98 11.40 -2.94 1.17
CA ILE A 98 10.07 -3.50 1.42
C ILE A 98 9.05 -2.38 1.60
N ILE A 99 9.30 -1.43 2.51
CA ILE A 99 8.37 -0.32 2.76
C ILE A 99 8.21 0.60 1.56
N ASN A 100 9.27 0.76 0.75
CA ASN A 100 9.17 1.44 -0.53
C ASN A 100 8.17 0.74 -1.45
N ALA A 101 8.31 -0.56 -1.65
CA ALA A 101 7.46 -1.31 -2.57
C ALA A 101 6.02 -1.47 -2.05
N LYS A 102 5.84 -1.74 -0.75
CA LYS A 102 4.52 -1.99 -0.13
C LYS A 102 3.71 -0.70 0.06
N THR A 103 4.36 0.39 0.45
CA THR A 103 3.67 1.62 0.88
C THR A 103 4.03 2.84 0.04
N ALA A 104 5.33 3.20 -0.06
CA ALA A 104 5.73 4.46 -0.67
C ALA A 104 5.43 4.53 -2.17
N GLU A 105 5.43 3.39 -2.86
CA GLU A 105 5.13 3.33 -4.30
C GLU A 105 3.76 3.89 -4.64
N LEU A 106 2.72 3.57 -3.86
CA LEU A 106 1.37 4.07 -4.14
C LEU A 106 1.27 5.58 -3.88
N PHE A 107 1.93 6.11 -2.84
CA PHE A 107 2.05 7.56 -2.62
C PHE A 107 2.79 8.25 -3.76
N ARG A 108 3.92 7.67 -4.20
CA ARG A 108 4.72 8.16 -5.31
C ARG A 108 3.87 8.32 -6.57
N ILE A 109 3.14 7.27 -6.94
CA ILE A 109 2.30 7.25 -8.13
C ILE A 109 1.11 8.20 -8.01
N SER A 110 0.52 8.32 -6.83
CA SER A 110 -0.59 9.26 -6.58
C SER A 110 -0.20 10.71 -6.85
N CYS A 111 1.05 11.08 -6.55
CA CYS A 111 1.58 12.41 -6.84
C CYS A 111 2.10 12.56 -8.28
N PHE A 112 2.73 11.52 -8.82
CA PHE A 112 3.37 11.57 -10.13
C PHE A 112 2.37 11.55 -11.30
N LEU A 113 1.37 10.64 -11.28
CA LEU A 113 0.47 10.43 -12.42
C LEU A 113 -0.33 11.66 -12.84
N PRO A 114 -0.84 12.51 -11.93
CA PRO A 114 -1.48 13.76 -12.34
C PRO A 114 -0.60 14.63 -13.23
N THR A 115 0.71 14.68 -12.94
CA THR A 115 1.66 15.49 -13.74
C THR A 115 1.91 14.91 -15.13
N VAL A 116 1.81 13.59 -15.27
CA VAL A 116 1.90 12.91 -16.57
C VAL A 116 0.66 13.18 -17.41
N ILE A 117 -0.53 13.06 -16.82
CA ILE A 117 -1.83 13.25 -17.51
C ILE A 117 -1.99 14.70 -17.98
N THR A 118 -1.53 15.66 -17.17
CA THR A 118 -1.59 17.08 -17.49
C THR A 118 -0.39 17.57 -18.32
N ASN A 119 0.43 16.65 -18.82
CA ASN A 119 1.61 16.93 -19.65
C ASN A 119 2.57 17.98 -19.05
N GLN A 120 2.78 17.93 -17.73
CA GLN A 120 3.72 18.82 -17.06
C GLN A 120 5.16 18.57 -17.52
N ASN A 121 6.01 19.57 -17.41
CA ASN A 121 7.43 19.45 -17.76
C ASN A 121 8.16 18.45 -16.83
N LYS A 122 9.34 17.98 -17.28
CA LYS A 122 10.12 16.95 -16.58
C LYS A 122 10.52 17.35 -15.15
N ASN A 123 10.79 18.64 -14.90
CA ASN A 123 11.17 19.10 -13.57
C ASN A 123 10.01 18.99 -12.59
N VAL A 124 8.80 19.38 -12.99
CA VAL A 124 7.58 19.23 -12.21
C VAL A 124 7.28 17.75 -11.97
N GLN A 125 7.36 16.91 -13.02
CA GLN A 125 7.17 15.47 -12.89
C GLN A 125 8.14 14.85 -11.86
N LYS A 126 9.42 15.23 -11.92
CA LYS A 126 10.45 14.77 -10.98
C LYS A 126 10.18 15.24 -9.55
N ALA A 127 9.78 16.52 -9.39
CA ALA A 127 9.48 17.07 -8.07
C ALA A 127 8.33 16.31 -7.38
N PHE A 128 7.22 16.10 -8.08
CA PHE A 128 6.06 15.37 -7.54
C PHE A 128 6.35 13.89 -7.31
N ASN A 129 7.13 13.27 -8.18
CA ASN A 129 7.60 11.90 -7.99
C ASN A 129 8.42 11.76 -6.68
N ASN A 130 9.39 12.65 -6.48
CA ASN A 130 10.23 12.64 -5.29
C ASN A 130 9.43 12.99 -4.02
N PHE A 131 8.52 13.96 -4.12
CA PHE A 131 7.62 14.30 -3.01
C PHE A 131 6.81 13.10 -2.55
N GLY A 132 6.10 12.43 -3.49
CA GLY A 132 5.28 11.26 -3.16
C GLY A 132 6.09 10.10 -2.59
N TYR A 133 7.29 9.85 -3.14
CA TYR A 133 8.21 8.85 -2.62
C TYR A 133 8.64 9.15 -1.17
N ASN A 134 9.18 10.33 -0.93
CA ASN A 134 9.67 10.71 0.40
C ASN A 134 8.56 10.76 1.44
N PHE A 135 7.38 11.26 1.04
CA PHE A 135 6.20 11.28 1.91
C PHE A 135 5.76 9.86 2.29
N GLY A 136 5.69 8.94 1.32
CA GLY A 136 5.31 7.55 1.56
C GLY A 136 6.32 6.81 2.44
N MET A 137 7.63 7.03 2.23
CA MET A 137 8.68 6.49 3.10
C MET A 137 8.54 7.00 4.53
N ALA A 138 8.42 8.32 4.71
CA ALA A 138 8.24 8.93 6.03
C ALA A 138 6.96 8.44 6.72
N PHE A 139 5.87 8.29 5.96
CA PHE A 139 4.61 7.78 6.48
C PHE A 139 4.77 6.38 7.07
N GLN A 140 5.41 5.45 6.33
CA GLN A 140 5.56 4.09 6.82
C GLN A 140 6.54 4.02 8.01
N LEU A 141 7.66 4.74 7.95
CA LEU A 141 8.60 4.79 9.08
C LEU A 141 7.92 5.27 10.37
N ILE A 142 7.07 6.29 10.27
CA ILE A 142 6.33 6.80 11.42
C ILE A 142 5.27 5.79 11.88
N ASP A 143 4.57 5.12 10.96
CA ASP A 143 3.57 4.09 11.32
C ASP A 143 4.22 2.94 12.10
N ASP A 144 5.38 2.46 11.65
CA ASP A 144 6.15 1.42 12.31
C ASP A 144 6.65 1.87 13.70
N ILE A 145 7.20 3.09 13.82
CA ILE A 145 7.61 3.67 15.11
C ILE A 145 6.41 3.77 16.07
N LEU A 146 5.26 4.21 15.58
CA LEU A 146 4.06 4.37 16.40
C LEU A 146 3.47 3.01 16.81
N ASP A 147 3.73 1.93 16.08
CA ASP A 147 3.33 0.59 16.52
C ASP A 147 4.09 0.15 17.76
N TYR A 148 5.36 0.56 17.92
CA TYR A 148 6.18 0.26 19.10
C TYR A 148 5.98 1.25 20.27
N PHE A 149 5.81 2.54 19.97
CA PHE A 149 5.88 3.61 20.99
C PHE A 149 4.58 4.43 21.11
N GLY A 150 3.58 4.14 20.31
CA GLY A 150 2.32 4.88 20.31
C GLY A 150 1.43 4.60 21.55
N GLU A 151 0.34 5.35 21.68
CA GLU A 151 -0.71 5.11 22.66
C GLU A 151 -1.95 4.49 21.99
N SER A 152 -2.35 3.29 22.40
CA SER A 152 -3.49 2.55 21.81
C SER A 152 -4.76 3.38 21.68
N LYS A 153 -5.05 4.23 22.69
CA LYS A 153 -6.25 5.11 22.70
C LYS A 153 -6.23 6.17 21.58
N LYS A 154 -5.04 6.68 21.23
CA LYS A 154 -4.88 7.71 20.18
C LYS A 154 -4.80 7.10 18.79
N MET A 155 -4.25 5.89 18.69
CA MET A 155 -4.00 5.20 17.42
C MET A 155 -5.24 4.45 16.90
N GLY A 156 -6.21 4.09 17.74
CA GLY A 156 -7.35 3.28 17.33
C GLY A 156 -7.01 1.87 16.86
N LYS A 157 -5.77 1.40 17.15
CA LYS A 157 -5.27 0.05 16.87
C LYS A 157 -4.54 -0.51 18.09
N THR A 158 -4.42 -1.83 18.18
CA THR A 158 -3.57 -2.50 19.18
C THR A 158 -2.11 -2.18 18.86
N ILE A 159 -1.34 -1.78 19.88
CA ILE A 159 0.10 -1.50 19.77
C ILE A 159 0.89 -2.80 19.88
N GLY A 160 2.07 -2.83 19.25
CA GLY A 160 2.97 -3.98 19.25
C GLY A 160 2.51 -5.10 18.32
N LYS A 161 1.59 -4.82 17.40
CA LYS A 161 1.13 -5.81 16.44
C LYS A 161 2.28 -6.33 15.58
N ASP A 162 3.13 -5.45 15.11
CA ASP A 162 4.30 -5.80 14.28
C ASP A 162 5.26 -6.70 15.03
N PHE A 163 5.48 -6.45 16.33
CA PHE A 163 6.29 -7.32 17.19
C PHE A 163 5.68 -8.73 17.32
N PHE A 164 4.38 -8.83 17.56
CA PHE A 164 3.70 -10.14 17.68
C PHE A 164 3.67 -10.91 16.35
N GLU A 165 3.64 -10.21 15.23
CA GLU A 165 3.69 -10.80 13.88
C GLU A 165 5.13 -11.13 13.45
N GLY A 166 6.13 -10.77 14.27
CA GLY A 166 7.55 -10.95 13.96
C GLY A 166 8.05 -10.04 12.85
N LYS A 167 7.40 -8.89 12.67
CA LYS A 167 7.87 -7.81 11.79
C LYS A 167 8.85 -6.94 12.56
N ILE A 168 9.90 -6.49 11.90
CA ILE A 168 10.95 -5.65 12.47
C ILE A 168 10.83 -4.25 11.89
#